data_fda471bc2472dac2216710dcc8e9d2b1
#
_entry.id   fda471bc2472dac2216710dcc8e9d2b1
#
_cell.length_a   1.000
_cell.length_b   1.000
_cell.length_c   1.000
_cell.angle_alpha   90.00
_cell.angle_beta   90.00
_cell.angle_gamma   90.00
#
_symmetry.space_group_name_H-M   'P 1'
#
loop_
_entity.id
_entity.type
_entity.pdbx_description
1 polymer ?
#
loop_
_entity_poly.entity_id
_entity_poly.type
_entity_poly.pdbx_seq_one_letter_code
_entity_poly.pdbx_strand_id
1 'polypeptide(L)'
;MKRNPSQLRAITHLSGPMMVLAGPGSGKTSVIVERTAYMINEGKIPASSILVVTFSRAAATEMKERFLKFVGQNRSEVTFGTFHGIFYGILKAAYHLSAANILSEEEKFSILREMTEKYGQEMAQEGDFIEEVAREISVVKGNCISPEHYYASCCSDEIFRDIFHGYKQALKAKRKLDFDDMILCCYELFSQRQDILNAWRRKFVYILVDEFQDISPIQYRLIRNW
;
A
#
# COMPACT_ATOMS: atom_id res chain seq x y z
N MET A 1 14.37 -22.92 -17.14
CA MET A 1 13.95 -23.83 -16.04
C MET A 1 12.62 -24.46 -16.44
N LYS A 2 12.45 -25.78 -16.27
CA LYS A 2 11.17 -26.44 -16.58
C LYS A 2 10.16 -26.11 -15.49
N ARG A 3 9.01 -25.50 -15.82
CA ARG A 3 7.95 -25.17 -14.87
C ARG A 3 7.18 -26.42 -14.47
N ASN A 4 6.77 -26.51 -13.20
CA ASN A 4 5.90 -27.59 -12.75
C ASN A 4 4.42 -27.31 -13.16
N PRO A 5 3.54 -28.32 -13.14
CA PRO A 5 2.15 -28.15 -13.58
C PRO A 5 1.37 -27.05 -12.81
N SER A 6 1.64 -26.86 -11.52
CA SER A 6 0.98 -25.82 -10.72
C SER A 6 1.44 -24.41 -11.12
N GLN A 7 2.74 -24.23 -11.37
CA GLN A 7 3.28 -22.98 -11.89
C GLN A 7 2.71 -22.67 -13.27
N LEU A 8 2.62 -23.66 -14.17
CA LEU A 8 2.01 -23.49 -15.50
C LEU A 8 0.55 -23.05 -15.39
N ARG A 9 -0.24 -23.70 -14.55
CA ARG A 9 -1.64 -23.28 -14.31
C ARG A 9 -1.72 -21.83 -13.83
N ALA A 10 -0.84 -21.42 -12.90
CA ALA A 10 -0.80 -20.06 -12.43
C ALA A 10 -0.42 -19.05 -13.52
N ILE A 11 0.53 -19.39 -14.39
CA ILE A 11 0.97 -18.55 -15.50
C ILE A 11 -0.12 -18.38 -16.56
N THR A 12 -0.82 -19.47 -16.92
CA THR A 12 -1.77 -19.48 -18.04
C THR A 12 -3.20 -19.07 -17.69
N HIS A 13 -3.51 -18.86 -16.41
CA HIS A 13 -4.84 -18.43 -15.99
C HIS A 13 -5.12 -16.98 -16.42
N LEU A 14 -6.11 -16.73 -17.26
CA LEU A 14 -6.39 -15.41 -17.84
C LEU A 14 -7.61 -14.70 -17.24
N SER A 15 -8.59 -15.44 -16.73
CA SER A 15 -9.86 -14.84 -16.32
C SER A 15 -10.29 -15.25 -14.91
N GLY A 16 -10.91 -14.31 -14.20
CA GLY A 16 -11.40 -14.50 -12.85
C GLY A 16 -10.31 -14.39 -11.77
N PRO A 17 -10.70 -14.30 -10.49
CA PRO A 17 -9.76 -14.22 -9.39
C PRO A 17 -9.00 -15.53 -9.20
N MET A 18 -7.74 -15.44 -8.85
CA MET A 18 -6.88 -16.58 -8.55
C MET A 18 -6.00 -16.27 -7.34
N MET A 19 -5.94 -17.18 -6.41
CA MET A 19 -4.99 -17.18 -5.30
C MET A 19 -3.98 -18.32 -5.50
N VAL A 20 -2.69 -18.00 -5.37
CA VAL A 20 -1.59 -18.97 -5.47
C VAL A 20 -0.91 -19.08 -4.12
N LEU A 21 -1.04 -20.23 -3.48
CA LEU A 21 -0.32 -20.54 -2.25
C LEU A 21 1.04 -21.18 -2.60
N ALA A 22 2.10 -20.57 -2.13
CA ALA A 22 3.45 -20.98 -2.48
C ALA A 22 4.44 -20.67 -1.36
N GLY A 23 5.23 -21.66 -0.95
CA GLY A 23 6.25 -21.50 0.08
C GLY A 23 7.45 -20.63 -0.37
N PRO A 24 8.34 -20.29 0.57
CA PRO A 24 9.59 -19.60 0.24
C PRO A 24 10.41 -20.39 -0.80
N GLY A 25 11.09 -19.69 -1.70
CA GLY A 25 11.92 -20.32 -2.73
C GLY A 25 11.17 -21.04 -3.86
N SER A 26 9.84 -21.09 -3.84
CA SER A 26 9.01 -21.75 -4.87
C SER A 26 8.99 -21.04 -6.23
N GLY A 27 9.61 -19.86 -6.34
CA GLY A 27 9.66 -19.09 -7.58
C GLY A 27 8.44 -18.20 -7.82
N LYS A 28 7.74 -17.73 -6.78
CA LYS A 28 6.59 -16.81 -6.85
C LYS A 28 6.83 -15.63 -7.80
N THR A 29 7.93 -14.89 -7.57
CA THR A 29 8.30 -13.73 -8.41
C THR A 29 8.45 -14.09 -9.88
N SER A 30 9.07 -15.24 -10.18
CA SER A 30 9.22 -15.71 -11.58
C SER A 30 7.87 -16.06 -12.21
N VAL A 31 6.95 -16.64 -11.42
CA VAL A 31 5.59 -16.96 -11.89
C VAL A 31 4.83 -15.68 -12.21
N ILE A 32 4.91 -14.63 -11.37
CA ILE A 32 4.26 -13.33 -11.63
C ILE A 32 4.81 -12.70 -12.91
N VAL A 33 6.12 -12.69 -13.10
CA VAL A 33 6.78 -12.14 -14.31
C VAL A 33 6.33 -12.90 -15.56
N GLU A 34 6.38 -14.23 -15.54
CA GLU A 34 6.00 -15.06 -16.68
C GLU A 34 4.50 -14.99 -16.96
N ARG A 35 3.65 -14.94 -15.93
CA ARG A 35 2.22 -14.70 -16.07
C ARG A 35 1.95 -13.37 -16.76
N THR A 36 2.59 -12.27 -16.30
CA THR A 36 2.45 -10.96 -16.92
C THR A 36 2.82 -10.99 -18.40
N ALA A 37 3.91 -11.66 -18.75
CA ALA A 37 4.32 -11.85 -20.13
C ALA A 37 3.32 -12.70 -20.94
N TYR A 38 2.81 -13.78 -20.35
CA TYR A 38 1.80 -14.64 -20.97
C TYR A 38 0.49 -13.90 -21.25
N MET A 39 0.03 -13.09 -20.30
CA MET A 39 -1.17 -12.25 -20.47
C MET A 39 -1.05 -11.33 -21.69
N ILE A 40 0.13 -10.75 -21.91
CA ILE A 40 0.38 -9.85 -23.04
C ILE A 40 0.51 -10.63 -24.35
N ASN A 41 1.32 -11.69 -24.35
CA ASN A 41 1.70 -12.39 -25.57
C ASN A 41 0.58 -13.30 -26.10
N GLU A 42 0.00 -14.11 -25.22
CA GLU A 42 -1.01 -15.11 -25.57
C GLU A 42 -2.43 -14.58 -25.27
N GLY A 43 -2.62 -13.92 -24.14
CA GLY A 43 -3.90 -13.33 -23.76
C GLY A 43 -4.27 -12.07 -24.55
N LYS A 44 -3.31 -11.48 -25.29
CA LYS A 44 -3.48 -10.23 -26.05
C LYS A 44 -3.96 -9.06 -25.20
N ILE A 45 -3.65 -9.11 -23.89
CA ILE A 45 -4.04 -8.10 -22.93
C ILE A 45 -3.11 -6.88 -23.09
N PRO A 46 -3.66 -5.65 -23.18
CA PRO A 46 -2.82 -4.46 -23.27
C PRO A 46 -1.92 -4.33 -22.03
N ALA A 47 -0.62 -4.14 -22.24
CA ALA A 47 0.35 -4.03 -21.15
C ALA A 47 0.01 -2.89 -20.16
N SER A 48 -0.52 -1.78 -20.67
CA SER A 48 -0.95 -0.60 -19.88
C SER A 48 -2.14 -0.89 -18.95
N SER A 49 -2.88 -1.98 -19.18
CA SER A 49 -4.00 -2.39 -18.33
C SER A 49 -3.60 -3.33 -17.19
N ILE A 50 -2.32 -3.66 -17.06
CA ILE A 50 -1.81 -4.58 -16.04
C ILE A 50 -1.07 -3.78 -14.97
N LEU A 51 -1.48 -3.99 -13.72
CA LEU A 51 -0.84 -3.48 -12.51
C LEU A 51 -0.25 -4.64 -11.71
N VAL A 52 1.03 -4.57 -11.39
CA VAL A 52 1.72 -5.50 -10.49
C VAL A 52 2.10 -4.76 -9.22
N VAL A 53 1.55 -5.20 -8.11
CA VAL A 53 1.76 -4.58 -6.79
C VAL A 53 2.58 -5.50 -5.91
N THR A 54 3.58 -4.94 -5.26
CA THR A 54 4.40 -5.64 -4.28
C THR A 54 4.62 -4.77 -3.03
N PHE A 55 5.21 -5.35 -1.99
CA PHE A 55 5.35 -4.66 -0.70
C PHE A 55 6.45 -3.59 -0.71
N SER A 56 7.58 -3.81 -1.37
CA SER A 56 8.72 -2.90 -1.35
C SER A 56 9.07 -2.31 -2.72
N ARG A 57 9.64 -1.11 -2.72
CA ARG A 57 10.15 -0.48 -3.94
C ARG A 57 11.25 -1.30 -4.61
N ALA A 58 12.12 -1.93 -3.81
CA ALA A 58 13.18 -2.79 -4.31
C ALA A 58 12.59 -4.00 -5.07
N ALA A 59 11.59 -4.68 -4.50
CA ALA A 59 10.89 -5.79 -5.15
C ALA A 59 10.18 -5.36 -6.44
N ALA A 60 9.51 -4.19 -6.43
CA ALA A 60 8.86 -3.65 -7.63
C ALA A 60 9.87 -3.38 -8.75
N THR A 61 11.02 -2.80 -8.42
CA THR A 61 12.10 -2.52 -9.37
C THR A 61 12.68 -3.83 -9.93
N GLU A 62 13.00 -4.78 -9.06
CA GLU A 62 13.53 -6.08 -9.46
C GLU A 62 12.57 -6.85 -10.37
N MET A 63 11.26 -6.87 -10.02
CA MET A 63 10.25 -7.50 -10.88
C MET A 63 10.18 -6.85 -12.25
N LYS A 64 10.19 -5.52 -12.30
CA LYS A 64 10.18 -4.76 -13.55
C LYS A 64 11.40 -5.10 -14.40
N GLU A 65 12.59 -5.13 -13.82
CA GLU A 65 13.82 -5.49 -14.54
C GLU A 65 13.79 -6.92 -15.08
N ARG A 66 13.33 -7.87 -14.25
CA ARG A 66 13.16 -9.27 -14.66
C ARG A 66 12.14 -9.39 -15.80
N PHE A 67 11.04 -8.65 -15.72
CA PHE A 67 10.03 -8.61 -16.77
C PHE A 67 10.60 -8.07 -18.08
N LEU A 68 11.32 -6.94 -18.04
CA LEU A 68 11.94 -6.33 -19.23
C LEU A 68 13.01 -7.23 -19.86
N LYS A 69 13.78 -7.95 -19.04
CA LYS A 69 14.72 -8.96 -19.55
C LYS A 69 14.02 -10.13 -20.24
N PHE A 70 12.81 -10.48 -19.76
CA PHE A 70 12.04 -11.60 -20.29
C PHE A 70 11.31 -11.25 -21.60
N VAL A 71 10.73 -10.05 -21.71
CA VAL A 71 9.89 -9.65 -22.86
C VAL A 71 10.58 -8.72 -23.85
N GLY A 72 11.78 -8.20 -23.54
CA GLY A 72 12.48 -7.15 -24.29
C GLY A 72 12.04 -5.73 -23.90
N GLN A 73 12.94 -4.76 -24.13
CA GLN A 73 12.78 -3.39 -23.61
C GLN A 73 11.59 -2.59 -24.18
N ASN A 74 11.05 -2.97 -25.33
CA ASN A 74 9.97 -2.25 -26.02
C ASN A 74 8.56 -2.47 -25.43
N ARG A 75 8.42 -3.16 -24.30
CA ARG A 75 7.11 -3.47 -23.66
C ARG A 75 7.03 -2.96 -22.23
N SER A 76 7.43 -1.71 -22.00
CA SER A 76 7.54 -1.10 -20.66
C SER A 76 6.23 -0.53 -20.08
N GLU A 77 5.07 -0.74 -20.70
CA GLU A 77 3.81 -0.13 -20.28
C GLU A 77 3.15 -0.78 -19.07
N VAL A 78 3.60 -1.96 -18.65
CA VAL A 78 3.12 -2.59 -17.40
C VAL A 78 3.53 -1.73 -16.21
N THR A 79 2.57 -1.46 -15.35
CA THR A 79 2.84 -0.70 -14.12
C THR A 79 3.27 -1.65 -13.01
N PHE A 80 4.48 -1.45 -12.50
CA PHE A 80 4.99 -2.11 -11.29
C PHE A 80 5.12 -1.08 -10.17
N GLY A 81 4.64 -1.39 -8.98
CA GLY A 81 4.73 -0.45 -7.86
C GLY A 81 4.40 -1.06 -6.52
N THR A 82 4.49 -0.23 -5.48
CA THR A 82 3.99 -0.57 -4.14
C THR A 82 2.60 -0.01 -3.94
N PHE A 83 1.85 -0.53 -2.95
CA PHE A 83 0.56 0.03 -2.57
C PHE A 83 0.63 1.54 -2.35
N HIS A 84 1.55 1.99 -1.50
CA HIS A 84 1.72 3.41 -1.21
C HIS A 84 2.06 4.22 -2.47
N GLY A 85 2.96 3.73 -3.32
CA GLY A 85 3.34 4.43 -4.55
C GLY A 85 2.16 4.60 -5.52
N ILE A 86 1.34 3.57 -5.69
CA ILE A 86 0.16 3.59 -6.56
C ILE A 86 -0.91 4.52 -5.97
N PHE A 87 -1.26 4.35 -4.69
CA PHE A 87 -2.30 5.17 -4.05
C PHE A 87 -1.89 6.64 -3.92
N TYR A 88 -0.62 6.92 -3.62
CA TYR A 88 -0.11 8.28 -3.69
C TYR A 88 -0.24 8.87 -5.11
N GLY A 89 0.05 8.10 -6.15
CA GLY A 89 -0.17 8.53 -7.54
C GLY A 89 -1.62 8.89 -7.82
N ILE A 90 -2.58 8.14 -7.28
CA ILE A 90 -4.02 8.44 -7.37
C ILE A 90 -4.37 9.74 -6.66
N LEU A 91 -3.92 9.89 -5.40
CA LEU A 91 -4.16 11.09 -4.61
C LEU A 91 -3.50 12.33 -5.22
N LYS A 92 -2.28 12.18 -5.74
CA LYS A 92 -1.58 13.25 -6.45
C LYS A 92 -2.37 13.75 -7.65
N ALA A 93 -2.95 12.85 -8.43
CA ALA A 93 -3.78 13.21 -9.57
C ALA A 93 -5.12 13.86 -9.16
N ALA A 94 -5.73 13.40 -8.06
CA ALA A 94 -7.03 13.90 -7.60
C ALA A 94 -6.95 15.23 -6.83
N TYR A 95 -5.89 15.41 -6.02
CA TYR A 95 -5.76 16.55 -5.09
C TYR A 95 -4.55 17.44 -5.37
N HIS A 96 -3.83 17.23 -6.47
CA HIS A 96 -2.63 17.98 -6.85
C HIS A 96 -1.54 17.99 -5.76
N LEU A 97 -1.38 16.86 -5.04
CA LEU A 97 -0.38 16.73 -3.99
C LEU A 97 1.04 16.76 -4.57
N SER A 98 1.97 17.24 -3.76
CA SER A 98 3.41 17.24 -4.04
C SER A 98 4.17 16.43 -2.99
N ALA A 99 5.46 16.21 -3.19
CA ALA A 99 6.31 15.56 -2.19
C ALA A 99 6.35 16.34 -0.85
N ALA A 100 6.14 17.66 -0.88
CA ALA A 100 6.05 18.47 0.34
C ALA A 100 4.86 18.13 1.23
N ASN A 101 3.84 17.45 0.71
CA ASN A 101 2.68 16.99 1.48
C ASN A 101 2.91 15.64 2.17
N ILE A 102 4.02 14.96 1.92
CA ILE A 102 4.37 13.72 2.58
C ILE A 102 5.08 14.04 3.89
N LEU A 103 4.62 13.44 4.98
CA LEU A 103 5.28 13.52 6.27
C LEU A 103 6.55 12.66 6.28
N SER A 104 7.68 13.21 6.71
CA SER A 104 8.86 12.40 6.98
C SER A 104 8.74 11.70 8.35
N GLU A 105 9.53 10.64 8.54
CA GLU A 105 9.58 9.95 9.84
C GLU A 105 10.05 10.90 10.96
N GLU A 106 11.01 11.77 10.68
CA GLU A 106 11.52 12.76 11.64
C GLU A 106 10.41 13.75 12.04
N GLU A 107 9.64 14.26 11.06
CA GLU A 107 8.47 15.13 11.32
C GLU A 107 7.39 14.39 12.12
N LYS A 108 7.15 13.10 11.81
CA LYS A 108 6.19 12.27 12.54
C LYS A 108 6.56 12.16 14.01
N PHE A 109 7.78 11.76 14.30
CA PHE A 109 8.26 11.63 15.68
C PHE A 109 8.31 12.98 16.42
N SER A 110 8.64 14.07 15.72
CA SER A 110 8.61 15.41 16.31
C SER A 110 7.19 15.80 16.74
N ILE A 111 6.19 15.57 15.89
CA ILE A 111 4.78 15.86 16.23
C ILE A 111 4.30 14.98 17.39
N LEU A 112 4.65 13.69 17.38
CA LEU A 112 4.26 12.79 18.47
C LEU A 112 4.87 13.20 19.80
N ARG A 113 6.14 13.60 19.83
CA ARG A 113 6.77 14.15 21.05
C ARG A 113 6.04 15.39 21.55
N GLU A 114 5.73 16.34 20.68
CA GLU A 114 4.95 17.53 21.03
C GLU A 114 3.59 17.16 21.65
N MET A 115 2.91 16.14 21.11
CA MET A 115 1.62 15.68 21.65
C MET A 115 1.75 14.96 23.00
N THR A 116 2.90 14.36 23.30
CA THR A 116 3.14 13.62 24.54
C THR A 116 3.69 14.49 25.67
N GLU A 117 4.31 15.64 25.37
CA GLU A 117 4.90 16.55 26.37
C GLU A 117 3.94 16.97 27.48
N LYS A 118 2.64 17.13 27.17
CA LYS A 118 1.62 17.47 28.15
C LYS A 118 1.34 16.40 29.21
N TYR A 119 1.82 15.16 28.97
CA TYR A 119 1.67 14.04 29.93
C TYR A 119 2.92 13.79 30.77
N GLY A 120 4.01 14.52 30.49
CA GLY A 120 5.27 14.47 31.22
C GLY A 120 6.47 14.45 30.28
N GLN A 121 7.51 15.16 30.66
CA GLN A 121 8.75 15.21 29.86
C GLN A 121 9.44 13.83 29.76
N GLU A 122 9.31 12.98 30.77
CA GLU A 122 9.87 11.63 30.76
C GLU A 122 9.26 10.81 29.62
N MET A 123 7.92 10.79 29.50
CA MET A 123 7.23 10.09 28.40
C MET A 123 7.60 10.64 27.01
N ALA A 124 7.75 11.96 26.89
CA ALA A 124 8.11 12.59 25.62
C ALA A 124 9.57 12.32 25.19
N GLN A 125 10.45 12.02 26.14
CA GLN A 125 11.87 11.71 25.89
C GLN A 125 12.13 10.20 25.70
N GLU A 126 11.20 9.35 26.12
CA GLU A 126 11.31 7.90 25.98
C GLU A 126 11.05 7.49 24.52
N GLY A 127 12.13 7.21 23.79
CA GLY A 127 12.07 6.89 22.35
C GLY A 127 11.18 5.68 22.06
N ASP A 128 11.30 4.64 22.86
CA ASP A 128 10.52 3.40 22.73
C ASP A 128 9.02 3.65 22.88
N PHE A 129 8.61 4.54 23.79
CA PHE A 129 7.21 4.93 23.97
C PHE A 129 6.66 5.62 22.73
N ILE A 130 7.39 6.57 22.17
CA ILE A 130 6.97 7.29 20.95
C ILE A 130 6.85 6.36 19.76
N GLU A 131 7.79 5.41 19.61
CA GLU A 131 7.72 4.40 18.55
C GLU A 131 6.51 3.48 18.71
N GLU A 132 6.19 3.11 19.95
CA GLU A 132 5.04 2.27 20.24
C GLU A 132 3.72 3.00 19.97
N VAL A 133 3.58 4.25 20.36
CA VAL A 133 2.45 5.11 20.01
C VAL A 133 2.32 5.23 18.50
N ALA A 134 3.42 5.47 17.77
CA ALA A 134 3.41 5.56 16.32
C ALA A 134 2.93 4.26 15.66
N ARG A 135 3.37 3.10 16.19
CA ARG A 135 2.94 1.77 15.73
C ARG A 135 1.45 1.53 15.96
N GLU A 136 0.95 1.86 17.15
CA GLU A 136 -0.47 1.71 17.46
C GLU A 136 -1.37 2.63 16.64
N ILE A 137 -0.93 3.86 16.34
CA ILE A 137 -1.63 4.75 15.40
C ILE A 137 -1.72 4.08 14.02
N SER A 138 -0.64 3.45 13.55
CA SER A 138 -0.64 2.74 12.26
C SER A 138 -1.58 1.52 12.29
N VAL A 139 -1.66 0.79 13.40
CA VAL A 139 -2.62 -0.31 13.59
C VAL A 139 -4.06 0.19 13.51
N VAL A 140 -4.38 1.27 14.21
CA VAL A 140 -5.73 1.88 14.18
C VAL A 140 -6.12 2.29 12.77
N LYS A 141 -5.24 3.01 12.07
CA LYS A 141 -5.48 3.47 10.70
C LYS A 141 -5.56 2.30 9.71
N GLY A 142 -4.60 1.38 9.74
CA GLY A 142 -4.50 0.25 8.82
C GLY A 142 -5.66 -0.75 8.92
N ASN A 143 -6.27 -0.86 10.11
CA ASN A 143 -7.43 -1.71 10.35
C ASN A 143 -8.77 -0.97 10.25
N CYS A 144 -8.77 0.35 10.02
CA CYS A 144 -9.95 1.22 10.04
C CYS A 144 -10.73 1.11 11.37
N ILE A 145 -10.02 1.02 12.50
CA ILE A 145 -10.63 0.99 13.82
C ILE A 145 -10.91 2.44 14.24
N SER A 146 -12.05 2.69 14.87
CA SER A 146 -12.26 3.97 15.53
C SER A 146 -11.35 4.04 16.76
N PRO A 147 -10.60 5.14 16.99
CA PRO A 147 -9.78 5.30 18.19
C PRO A 147 -10.58 5.18 19.48
N GLU A 148 -11.90 5.48 19.43
CA GLU A 148 -12.82 5.33 20.56
C GLU A 148 -13.04 3.86 20.98
N HIS A 149 -12.78 2.92 20.09
CA HIS A 149 -12.95 1.48 20.32
C HIS A 149 -11.62 0.72 20.31
N TYR A 150 -10.50 1.45 20.39
CA TYR A 150 -9.17 0.87 20.46
C TYR A 150 -8.68 0.87 21.90
N TYR A 151 -8.14 -0.25 22.34
CA TYR A 151 -7.49 -0.43 23.63
C TYR A 151 -5.99 -0.37 23.44
N ALA A 152 -5.38 0.72 23.89
CA ALA A 152 -3.95 0.92 23.74
C ALA A 152 -3.15 0.06 24.74
N SER A 153 -1.99 -0.42 24.32
CA SER A 153 -1.06 -1.15 25.16
C SER A 153 0.07 -0.28 25.72
N CYS A 154 0.37 0.83 25.03
CA CYS A 154 1.47 1.72 25.40
C CYS A 154 1.12 2.73 26.50
N CYS A 155 -0.17 3.08 26.67
CA CYS A 155 -0.64 4.03 27.68
C CYS A 155 -2.14 3.84 27.95
N SER A 156 -2.75 4.67 28.80
CA SER A 156 -4.20 4.62 28.99
C SER A 156 -4.95 5.00 27.71
N ASP A 157 -6.14 4.42 27.52
CA ASP A 157 -6.97 4.67 26.35
C ASP A 157 -7.30 6.16 26.14
N GLU A 158 -7.45 6.91 27.22
CA GLU A 158 -7.71 8.36 27.16
C GLU A 158 -6.50 9.12 26.61
N ILE A 159 -5.29 8.80 27.10
CA ILE A 159 -4.04 9.40 26.64
C ILE A 159 -3.83 9.06 25.16
N PHE A 160 -4.02 7.80 24.78
CA PHE A 160 -3.85 7.38 23.38
C PHE A 160 -4.81 8.12 22.44
N ARG A 161 -6.10 8.20 22.80
CA ARG A 161 -7.11 8.91 21.99
C ARG A 161 -6.76 10.37 21.80
N ASP A 162 -6.33 11.01 22.86
CA ASP A 162 -5.98 12.42 22.81
C ASP A 162 -4.71 12.67 21.98
N ILE A 163 -3.69 11.82 22.07
CA ILE A 163 -2.51 11.85 21.19
C ILE A 163 -2.92 11.60 19.74
N PHE A 164 -3.76 10.59 19.48
CA PHE A 164 -4.24 10.28 18.14
C PHE A 164 -4.98 11.46 17.50
N HIS A 165 -5.89 12.09 18.22
CA HIS A 165 -6.63 13.26 17.71
C HIS A 165 -5.74 14.48 17.54
N GLY A 166 -4.84 14.75 18.48
CA GLY A 166 -3.85 15.82 18.38
C GLY A 166 -2.93 15.64 17.17
N TYR A 167 -2.41 14.44 16.97
CA TYR A 167 -1.61 14.07 15.80
C TYR A 167 -2.38 14.31 14.48
N LYS A 168 -3.61 13.82 14.39
CA LYS A 168 -4.46 14.02 13.20
C LYS A 168 -4.73 15.51 12.93
N GLN A 169 -4.95 16.32 13.96
CA GLN A 169 -5.14 17.76 13.83
C GLN A 169 -3.85 18.45 13.36
N ALA A 170 -2.71 18.07 13.92
CA ALA A 170 -1.41 18.61 13.51
C ALA A 170 -1.09 18.33 12.03
N LEU A 171 -1.34 17.10 11.57
CA LEU A 171 -1.21 16.73 10.15
C LEU A 171 -2.10 17.59 9.26
N LYS A 172 -3.37 17.76 9.64
CA LYS A 172 -4.32 18.59 8.90
C LYS A 172 -3.87 20.06 8.82
N ALA A 173 -3.43 20.63 9.94
CA ALA A 173 -2.94 22.01 10.01
C ALA A 173 -1.71 22.23 9.13
N LYS A 174 -0.79 21.26 9.09
CA LYS A 174 0.43 21.29 8.29
C LYS A 174 0.19 20.88 6.82
N ARG A 175 -1.02 20.45 6.45
CA ARG A 175 -1.36 19.85 5.14
C ARG A 175 -0.44 18.70 4.77
N LYS A 176 -0.16 17.84 5.72
CA LYS A 176 0.70 16.66 5.58
C LYS A 176 -0.12 15.38 5.64
N LEU A 177 0.38 14.34 4.98
CA LEU A 177 -0.14 12.97 5.02
C LEU A 177 0.99 12.05 5.44
N ASP A 178 0.78 11.19 6.40
CA ASP A 178 1.66 10.06 6.65
C ASP A 178 1.36 8.90 5.68
N PHE A 179 2.13 7.82 5.76
CA PHE A 179 1.96 6.67 4.87
C PHE A 179 0.60 5.99 5.04
N ASP A 180 0.09 5.90 6.28
CA ASP A 180 -1.20 5.28 6.56
C ASP A 180 -2.35 6.14 6.01
N ASP A 181 -2.25 7.48 6.15
CA ASP A 181 -3.22 8.42 5.60
C ASP A 181 -3.31 8.33 4.07
N MET A 182 -2.22 8.01 3.36
CA MET A 182 -2.29 7.85 1.90
C MET A 182 -3.27 6.75 1.48
N ILE A 183 -3.25 5.63 2.20
CA ILE A 183 -4.13 4.51 1.90
C ILE A 183 -5.57 4.82 2.33
N LEU A 184 -5.74 5.40 3.53
CA LEU A 184 -7.03 5.78 4.07
C LEU A 184 -7.72 6.84 3.19
N CYS A 185 -7.02 7.91 2.82
CA CYS A 185 -7.55 8.97 1.94
C CYS A 185 -7.91 8.42 0.55
N CYS A 186 -7.15 7.46 0.02
CA CYS A 186 -7.50 6.82 -1.24
C CYS A 186 -8.78 5.99 -1.12
N TYR A 187 -8.97 5.27 -0.01
CA TYR A 187 -10.20 4.54 0.28
C TYR A 187 -11.42 5.48 0.39
N GLU A 188 -11.28 6.59 1.12
CA GLU A 188 -12.31 7.62 1.23
C GLU A 188 -12.62 8.26 -0.12
N LEU A 189 -11.60 8.59 -0.91
CA LEU A 189 -11.75 9.13 -2.26
C LEU A 189 -12.57 8.18 -3.14
N PHE A 190 -12.23 6.90 -3.18
CA PHE A 190 -12.95 5.92 -3.98
C PHE A 190 -14.39 5.68 -3.50
N SER A 191 -14.64 5.82 -2.20
CA SER A 191 -15.98 5.70 -1.63
C SER A 191 -16.89 6.89 -2.02
N GLN A 192 -16.32 8.09 -2.11
CA GLN A 192 -17.05 9.33 -2.40
C GLN A 192 -17.11 9.67 -3.91
N ARG A 193 -16.08 9.28 -4.68
CA ARG A 193 -15.90 9.64 -6.08
C ARG A 193 -15.83 8.41 -6.96
N GLN A 194 -17.02 7.87 -7.25
CA GLN A 194 -17.18 6.68 -8.10
C GLN A 194 -16.68 6.92 -9.54
N ASP A 195 -16.70 8.15 -10.02
CA ASP A 195 -16.13 8.53 -11.31
C ASP A 195 -14.62 8.29 -11.37
N ILE A 196 -13.90 8.66 -10.31
CA ILE A 196 -12.45 8.43 -10.17
C ILE A 196 -12.17 6.92 -10.06
N LEU A 197 -12.87 6.20 -9.17
CA LEU A 197 -12.74 4.76 -9.05
C LEU A 197 -12.94 4.06 -10.40
N ASN A 198 -14.00 4.41 -11.12
CA ASN A 198 -14.30 3.82 -12.42
C ASN A 198 -13.25 4.17 -13.49
N ALA A 199 -12.61 5.34 -13.43
CA ALA A 199 -11.50 5.66 -14.31
C ALA A 199 -10.29 4.75 -14.07
N TRP A 200 -9.98 4.48 -12.80
CA TRP A 200 -8.88 3.58 -12.44
C TRP A 200 -9.19 2.12 -12.74
N ARG A 201 -10.44 1.66 -12.55
CA ARG A 201 -10.91 0.32 -12.98
C ARG A 201 -10.74 0.11 -14.49
N ARG A 202 -11.06 1.12 -15.29
CA ARG A 202 -10.85 1.07 -16.75
C ARG A 202 -9.37 1.07 -17.13
N LYS A 203 -8.54 1.75 -16.33
CA LYS A 203 -7.09 1.79 -16.57
C LYS A 203 -6.43 0.47 -16.23
N PHE A 204 -6.72 -0.10 -15.07
CA PHE A 204 -6.10 -1.35 -14.61
C PHE A 204 -7.16 -2.44 -14.47
N VAL A 205 -7.30 -3.20 -15.52
CA VAL A 205 -8.27 -4.32 -15.59
C VAL A 205 -7.72 -5.57 -14.91
N TYR A 206 -6.41 -5.68 -14.82
CA TYR A 206 -5.72 -6.81 -14.20
C TYR A 206 -4.78 -6.31 -13.11
N ILE A 207 -4.99 -6.84 -11.91
CA ILE A 207 -4.15 -6.52 -10.75
C ILE A 207 -3.53 -7.81 -10.24
N LEU A 208 -2.20 -7.86 -10.21
CA LEU A 208 -1.42 -8.94 -9.64
C LEU A 208 -0.80 -8.44 -8.34
N VAL A 209 -1.01 -9.16 -7.26
CA VAL A 209 -0.50 -8.77 -5.93
C VAL A 209 0.48 -9.82 -5.46
N ASP A 210 1.72 -9.41 -5.20
CA ASP A 210 2.74 -10.23 -4.55
C ASP A 210 2.64 -10.10 -3.04
N GLU A 211 3.03 -11.15 -2.32
CA GLU A 211 2.99 -11.24 -0.85
C GLU A 211 1.63 -10.81 -0.26
N PHE A 212 0.55 -11.36 -0.84
CA PHE A 212 -0.83 -11.01 -0.48
C PHE A 212 -1.16 -11.20 1.01
N GLN A 213 -0.43 -12.08 1.71
CA GLN A 213 -0.62 -12.32 3.14
C GLN A 213 -0.20 -11.12 4.02
N ASP A 214 0.62 -10.20 3.49
CA ASP A 214 1.18 -9.07 4.24
C ASP A 214 0.34 -7.78 4.08
N ILE A 215 -0.74 -7.83 3.27
CA ILE A 215 -1.59 -6.65 3.06
C ILE A 215 -2.48 -6.36 4.28
N SER A 216 -2.66 -5.08 4.59
CA SER A 216 -3.57 -4.64 5.64
C SER A 216 -5.04 -4.76 5.20
N PRO A 217 -6.00 -4.81 6.17
CA PRO A 217 -7.43 -4.84 5.86
C PRO A 217 -7.90 -3.69 4.95
N ILE A 218 -7.36 -2.48 5.11
CA ILE A 218 -7.72 -1.35 4.26
C ILE A 218 -7.17 -1.50 2.83
N GLN A 219 -5.95 -2.03 2.67
CA GLN A 219 -5.39 -2.36 1.36
C GLN A 219 -6.23 -3.42 0.64
N TYR A 220 -6.65 -4.45 1.37
CA TYR A 220 -7.57 -5.47 0.85
C TYR A 220 -8.90 -4.87 0.39
N ARG A 221 -9.52 -4.01 1.21
CA ARG A 221 -10.78 -3.34 0.85
C ARG A 221 -10.62 -2.49 -0.42
N LEU A 222 -9.49 -1.79 -0.57
CA LEU A 222 -9.19 -1.02 -1.78
C LEU A 222 -9.10 -1.91 -3.02
N ILE A 223 -8.32 -3.02 -2.97
CA ILE A 223 -8.21 -3.95 -4.10
C ILE A 223 -9.56 -4.58 -4.45
N ARG A 224 -10.34 -4.97 -3.44
CA ARG A 224 -11.66 -5.56 -3.65
C ARG A 224 -12.64 -4.59 -4.32
N ASN A 225 -12.52 -3.31 -4.03
CA ASN A 225 -13.35 -2.27 -4.63
C ASN A 225 -12.85 -1.86 -6.03
N TRP A 226 -11.62 -2.20 -6.35
CA TRP A 226 -11.00 -1.93 -7.65
C TRP A 226 -11.33 -3.03 -8.65
#